data_7c5867380433f26c74852dbaa007d3bb
#
_entry.id   7c5867380433f26c74852dbaa007d3bb
#
_cell.length_a   1.000
_cell.length_b   1.000
_cell.length_c   1.000
_cell.angle_alpha   90.00
_cell.angle_beta   90.00
_cell.angle_gamma   90.00
#
_symmetry.space_group_name_H-M   'P 1'
#
loop_
_entity.id
_entity.type
_entity.pdbx_description
1 polymer ?
#
loop_
_entity_poly.entity_id
_entity_poly.type
_entity_poly.pdbx_seq_one_letter_code
_entity_poly.pdbx_strand_id
1 'polypeptide(L)'
;KILITQQQETQNKLHYLRGLQDIVAPMRNIFSNSSGNELNKFGELLDKGWKIKRELTDKISSDEIDNYYQKAKDSGAIGGKLLGAGGGGFLLLYVETKHHQSVIDALSELFCLPIRFDDGGTRITYYDQPMEFTK
;
A
#
# COMPACT_ATOMS: atom_id res chain seq x y z
N LYS A 1 13.59 -26.64 -19.44
CA LYS A 1 13.57 -26.56 -17.95
C LYS A 1 13.12 -25.15 -17.47
N ILE A 2 13.74 -24.07 -17.94
CA ILE A 2 13.44 -22.68 -17.49
C ILE A 2 11.97 -22.30 -17.73
N LEU A 3 11.40 -22.61 -18.89
CA LEU A 3 9.99 -22.30 -19.23
C LEU A 3 8.99 -23.04 -18.33
N ILE A 4 9.26 -24.28 -17.95
CA ILE A 4 8.38 -25.06 -17.07
C ILE A 4 8.41 -24.48 -15.66
N THR A 5 9.58 -24.08 -15.17
CA THR A 5 9.73 -23.43 -13.86
C THR A 5 9.01 -22.08 -13.84
N GLN A 6 9.14 -21.26 -14.89
CA GLN A 6 8.42 -19.99 -15.01
C GLN A 6 6.90 -20.17 -15.08
N GLN A 7 6.40 -21.19 -15.77
CA GLN A 7 4.97 -21.49 -15.80
C GLN A 7 4.45 -21.93 -14.43
N GLN A 8 5.19 -22.77 -13.71
CA GLN A 8 4.83 -23.20 -12.36
C GLN A 8 4.85 -22.04 -11.37
N GLU A 9 5.87 -21.19 -11.41
CA GLU A 9 5.93 -19.97 -10.58
C GLU A 9 4.80 -18.99 -10.89
N THR A 10 4.44 -18.83 -12.18
CA THR A 10 3.32 -17.98 -12.58
C THR A 10 1.99 -18.54 -12.06
N GLN A 11 1.78 -19.84 -12.15
CA GLN A 11 0.58 -20.50 -11.62
C GLN A 11 0.49 -20.36 -10.09
N ASN A 12 1.58 -20.56 -9.39
CA ASN A 12 1.64 -20.37 -7.93
C ASN A 12 1.37 -18.92 -7.51
N LYS A 13 1.72 -17.94 -8.34
CA LYS A 13 1.47 -16.52 -8.08
C LYS A 13 0.06 -16.05 -8.47
N LEU A 14 -0.64 -16.78 -9.34
CA LEU A 14 -1.98 -16.41 -9.80
C LEU A 14 -3.00 -16.32 -8.67
N HIS A 15 -2.95 -17.20 -7.68
CA HIS A 15 -3.88 -17.15 -6.54
C HIS A 15 -3.67 -15.90 -5.68
N TYR A 16 -2.42 -15.46 -5.48
CA TYR A 16 -2.12 -14.20 -4.79
C TYR A 16 -2.63 -12.99 -5.58
N LEU A 17 -2.43 -12.98 -6.90
CA LEU A 17 -2.95 -11.91 -7.76
C LEU A 17 -4.47 -11.85 -7.74
N ARG A 18 -5.16 -13.00 -7.74
CA ARG A 18 -6.61 -13.07 -7.55
C ARG A 18 -7.02 -12.54 -6.16
N GLY A 19 -6.32 -12.95 -5.10
CA GLY A 19 -6.55 -12.43 -3.76
C GLY A 19 -6.41 -10.91 -3.67
N LEU A 20 -5.47 -10.30 -4.38
CA LEU A 20 -5.34 -8.85 -4.49
C LEU A 20 -6.49 -8.23 -5.31
N GLN A 21 -6.92 -8.89 -6.39
CA GLN A 21 -8.05 -8.44 -7.20
C GLN A 21 -9.36 -8.47 -6.41
N ASP A 22 -9.58 -9.49 -5.60
CA ASP A 22 -10.77 -9.66 -4.76
C ASP A 22 -10.94 -8.55 -3.71
N ILE A 23 -9.89 -7.84 -3.36
CA ILE A 23 -9.92 -6.71 -2.43
C ILE A 23 -10.45 -5.43 -3.11
N VAL A 24 -10.32 -5.29 -4.43
CA VAL A 24 -10.63 -4.04 -5.14
C VAL A 24 -12.10 -3.66 -5.04
N ALA A 25 -13.02 -4.59 -5.30
CA ALA A 25 -14.44 -4.31 -5.24
C ALA A 25 -14.94 -3.93 -3.83
N PRO A 26 -14.57 -4.65 -2.75
CA PRO A 26 -14.88 -4.21 -1.39
C PRO A 26 -14.32 -2.83 -1.04
N MET A 27 -13.06 -2.52 -1.42
CA MET A 27 -12.47 -1.19 -1.21
C MET A 27 -13.26 -0.10 -1.92
N ARG A 28 -13.62 -0.32 -3.19
CA ARG A 28 -14.43 0.63 -3.96
C ARG A 28 -15.78 0.90 -3.29
N ASN A 29 -16.44 -0.14 -2.80
CA ASN A 29 -17.73 -0.01 -2.14
C ASN A 29 -17.66 0.83 -0.86
N ILE A 30 -16.57 0.75 -0.09
CA ILE A 30 -16.35 1.57 1.10
C ILE A 30 -16.38 3.06 0.74
N PHE A 31 -15.71 3.46 -0.34
CA PHE A 31 -15.69 4.86 -0.78
C PHE A 31 -17.00 5.34 -1.41
N SER A 32 -17.82 4.42 -1.92
CA SER A 32 -19.12 4.76 -2.51
C SER A 32 -20.23 4.92 -1.47
N ASN A 33 -20.10 4.29 -0.30
CA ASN A 33 -21.11 4.25 0.76
C ASN A 33 -20.60 5.05 1.97
N SER A 34 -20.82 6.33 1.98
CA SER A 34 -20.27 7.33 2.91
C SER A 34 -20.65 7.21 4.40
N SER A 35 -20.67 6.02 4.99
CA SER A 35 -20.83 5.85 6.43
C SER A 35 -19.48 5.73 7.13
N GLY A 36 -19.18 6.64 8.05
CA GLY A 36 -17.86 6.76 8.71
C GLY A 36 -17.33 5.49 9.42
N ASN A 37 -18.19 4.52 9.72
CA ASN A 37 -17.81 3.22 10.31
C ASN A 37 -17.13 2.25 9.31
N GLU A 38 -17.09 2.57 8.03
CA GLU A 38 -16.53 1.68 7.03
C GLU A 38 -15.04 1.90 6.78
N LEU A 39 -14.48 3.00 7.29
CA LEU A 39 -13.04 3.28 7.13
C LEU A 39 -12.15 2.27 7.85
N ASN A 40 -12.62 1.67 8.95
CA ASN A 40 -11.87 0.60 9.62
C ASN A 40 -11.78 -0.65 8.72
N LYS A 41 -12.83 -0.97 7.98
CA LYS A 41 -12.82 -2.04 6.98
C LYS A 41 -11.81 -1.75 5.85
N PHE A 42 -11.64 -0.49 5.47
CA PHE A 42 -10.59 -0.10 4.53
C PHE A 42 -9.20 -0.42 5.09
N GLY A 43 -8.93 -0.09 6.35
CA GLY A 43 -7.68 -0.47 7.04
C GLY A 43 -7.45 -1.98 7.05
N GLU A 44 -8.48 -2.77 7.37
CA GLU A 44 -8.42 -4.25 7.35
C GLU A 44 -8.11 -4.80 5.95
N LEU A 45 -8.70 -4.23 4.91
CA LEU A 45 -8.44 -4.62 3.52
C LEU A 45 -7.02 -4.24 3.07
N LEU A 46 -6.48 -3.11 3.55
CA LEU A 46 -5.07 -2.76 3.34
C LEU A 46 -4.14 -3.80 4.00
N ASP A 47 -4.41 -4.20 5.25
CA ASP A 47 -3.67 -5.23 5.97
C ASP A 47 -3.69 -6.56 5.21
N LYS A 48 -4.89 -6.99 4.77
CA LYS A 48 -5.05 -8.21 3.96
C LYS A 48 -4.23 -8.14 2.68
N GLY A 49 -4.32 -7.02 1.95
CA GLY A 49 -3.57 -6.82 0.72
C GLY A 49 -2.06 -6.82 0.93
N TRP A 50 -1.59 -6.22 2.05
CA TRP A 50 -0.17 -6.23 2.41
C TRP A 50 0.33 -7.65 2.72
N LYS A 51 -0.41 -8.43 3.50
CA LYS A 51 -0.08 -9.84 3.79
C LYS A 51 0.05 -10.66 2.52
N ILE A 52 -0.94 -10.58 1.61
CA ILE A 52 -0.89 -11.26 0.31
C ILE A 52 0.33 -10.83 -0.50
N LYS A 53 0.62 -9.52 -0.52
CA LYS A 53 1.75 -8.98 -1.27
C LYS A 53 3.10 -9.48 -0.75
N ARG A 54 3.26 -9.63 0.56
CA ARG A 54 4.47 -10.19 1.19
C ARG A 54 4.72 -11.64 0.79
N GLU A 55 3.66 -12.43 0.63
CA GLU A 55 3.74 -13.84 0.20
C GLU A 55 4.10 -14.00 -1.29
N LEU A 56 3.94 -12.96 -2.10
CA LEU A 56 4.28 -12.98 -3.53
C LEU A 56 5.78 -13.13 -3.79
N THR A 57 6.62 -12.54 -2.94
CA THR A 57 8.08 -12.59 -3.07
C THR A 57 8.77 -12.06 -1.82
N ASP A 58 9.83 -12.73 -1.41
CA ASP A 58 10.66 -12.37 -0.25
C ASP A 58 11.38 -11.01 -0.37
N LYS A 59 11.33 -10.38 -1.56
CA LYS A 59 12.00 -9.11 -1.84
C LYS A 59 11.12 -7.87 -1.60
N ILE A 60 9.84 -8.05 -1.29
CA ILE A 60 8.90 -6.92 -1.11
C ILE A 60 9.05 -6.30 0.27
N SER A 61 9.36 -7.09 1.29
CA SER A 61 9.57 -6.64 2.65
C SER A 61 10.96 -7.06 3.15
N SER A 62 11.33 -6.57 4.30
CA SER A 62 12.49 -6.98 5.09
C SER A 62 12.04 -7.17 6.53
N ASP A 63 12.86 -7.87 7.34
CA ASP A 63 12.60 -8.03 8.77
C ASP A 63 12.43 -6.69 9.49
N GLU A 64 13.16 -5.67 9.05
CA GLU A 64 13.05 -4.31 9.58
C GLU A 64 11.69 -3.67 9.26
N ILE A 65 11.24 -3.74 7.99
CA ILE A 65 9.94 -3.22 7.56
C ILE A 65 8.82 -3.97 8.28
N ASP A 66 8.94 -5.28 8.41
CA ASP A 66 7.98 -6.12 9.11
C ASP A 66 7.88 -5.78 10.59
N ASN A 67 9.01 -5.48 11.23
CA ASN A 67 9.07 -5.04 12.61
C ASN A 67 8.38 -3.68 12.80
N TYR A 68 8.66 -2.70 11.93
CA TYR A 68 7.95 -1.40 11.96
C TYR A 68 6.45 -1.56 11.74
N TYR A 69 6.06 -2.41 10.80
CA TYR A 69 4.65 -2.68 10.57
C TYR A 69 3.98 -3.30 11.79
N GLN A 70 4.64 -4.25 12.45
CA GLN A 70 4.10 -4.88 13.66
C GLN A 70 4.02 -3.89 14.83
N LYS A 71 5.07 -3.08 15.08
CA LYS A 71 5.03 -1.99 16.07
C LYS A 71 3.84 -1.05 15.84
N ALA A 72 3.57 -0.68 14.58
CA ALA A 72 2.41 0.15 14.24
C ALA A 72 1.10 -0.55 14.58
N LYS A 73 0.96 -1.84 14.24
CA LYS A 73 -0.24 -2.64 14.54
C LYS A 73 -0.50 -2.73 16.05
N ASP A 74 0.53 -3.01 16.82
CA ASP A 74 0.47 -3.14 18.29
C ASP A 74 0.12 -1.81 18.96
N SER A 75 0.39 -0.69 18.28
CA SER A 75 0.11 0.68 18.77
C SER A 75 -1.23 1.25 18.25
N GLY A 76 -2.01 0.48 17.49
CA GLY A 76 -3.37 0.82 17.08
C GLY A 76 -3.57 1.09 15.59
N ALA A 77 -2.58 0.82 14.73
CA ALA A 77 -2.81 0.82 13.28
C ALA A 77 -3.71 -0.38 12.88
N ILE A 78 -4.74 -0.10 12.10
CA ILE A 78 -5.68 -1.13 11.62
C ILE A 78 -5.09 -1.87 10.42
N GLY A 79 -4.32 -1.19 9.59
CA GLY A 79 -3.65 -1.78 8.46
C GLY A 79 -2.79 -0.78 7.71
N GLY A 80 -2.12 -1.27 6.66
CA GLY A 80 -1.23 -0.44 5.88
C GLY A 80 -0.55 -1.21 4.76
N LYS A 81 0.37 -0.56 4.08
CA LYS A 81 1.18 -1.16 3.01
C LYS A 81 2.45 -0.37 2.79
N LEU A 82 3.47 -1.03 2.27
CA LEU A 82 4.65 -0.34 1.74
C LEU A 82 4.33 0.28 0.38
N LEU A 83 4.66 1.55 0.23
CA LEU A 83 4.59 2.30 -1.03
C LEU A 83 5.96 2.29 -1.70
N GLY A 84 6.00 1.97 -2.99
CA GLY A 84 7.22 1.86 -3.78
C GLY A 84 7.39 0.48 -4.40
N ALA A 85 8.59 0.21 -4.92
CA ALA A 85 8.91 -1.03 -5.64
C ALA A 85 9.11 -2.25 -4.71
N GLY A 86 9.26 -2.03 -3.42
CA GLY A 86 9.63 -3.04 -2.42
C GLY A 86 11.04 -2.83 -1.88
N GLY A 87 11.34 -3.43 -0.73
CA GLY A 87 12.65 -3.30 -0.08
C GLY A 87 12.97 -1.93 0.54
N GLY A 88 12.06 -0.95 0.43
CA GLY A 88 12.18 0.39 0.99
C GLY A 88 11.11 1.33 0.44
N GLY A 89 11.04 2.56 0.97
CA GLY A 89 10.06 3.56 0.59
C GLY A 89 9.30 4.11 1.79
N PHE A 90 7.98 4.31 1.62
CA PHE A 90 7.10 4.83 2.66
C PHE A 90 6.13 3.76 3.15
N LEU A 91 5.99 3.65 4.45
CA LEU A 91 4.96 2.81 5.07
C LEU A 91 3.68 3.64 5.22
N LEU A 92 2.66 3.36 4.41
CA LEU A 92 1.34 3.95 4.54
C LEU A 92 0.55 3.17 5.58
N LEU A 93 0.05 3.84 6.60
CA LEU A 93 -0.73 3.25 7.68
C LEU A 93 -2.12 3.88 7.74
N TYR A 94 -3.14 3.07 7.97
CA TYR A 94 -4.46 3.52 8.37
C TYR A 94 -4.60 3.37 9.88
N VAL A 95 -4.84 4.50 10.55
CA VAL A 95 -4.90 4.60 12.01
C VAL A 95 -6.10 5.46 12.40
N GLU A 96 -6.92 5.05 13.36
CA GLU A 96 -7.96 5.93 13.91
C GLU A 96 -7.31 7.11 14.66
N THR A 97 -7.92 8.29 14.57
CA THR A 97 -7.36 9.53 15.14
C THR A 97 -6.94 9.40 16.60
N LYS A 98 -7.69 8.64 17.40
CA LYS A 98 -7.39 8.40 18.83
C LYS A 98 -6.05 7.66 19.06
N HIS A 99 -5.53 6.95 18.06
CA HIS A 99 -4.30 6.17 18.14
C HIS A 99 -3.13 6.81 17.37
N HIS A 100 -3.32 7.96 16.70
CA HIS A 100 -2.27 8.63 15.92
C HIS A 100 -1.01 8.83 16.74
N GLN A 101 -1.13 9.43 17.94
CA GLN A 101 0.03 9.72 18.77
C GLN A 101 0.75 8.45 19.23
N SER A 102 0.02 7.42 19.61
CA SER A 102 0.60 6.13 20.03
C SER A 102 1.42 5.48 18.93
N VAL A 103 0.94 5.54 17.67
CA VAL A 103 1.66 4.98 16.51
C VAL A 103 2.90 5.83 16.18
N ILE A 104 2.79 7.17 16.24
CA ILE A 104 3.92 8.09 16.02
C ILE A 104 5.02 7.84 17.05
N ASP A 105 4.65 7.71 18.32
CA ASP A 105 5.61 7.45 19.41
C ASP A 105 6.30 6.09 19.26
N ALA A 106 5.54 5.05 18.88
CA ALA A 106 6.07 3.71 18.66
C ALA A 106 7.03 3.63 17.46
N LEU A 107 6.89 4.54 16.50
CA LEU A 107 7.71 4.66 15.29
C LEU A 107 8.60 5.93 15.32
N SER A 108 8.97 6.42 16.51
CA SER A 108 9.71 7.67 16.69
C SER A 108 11.10 7.71 16.00
N GLU A 109 11.63 6.57 15.64
CA GLU A 109 12.85 6.43 14.84
C GLU A 109 12.62 6.71 13.33
N LEU A 110 11.35 6.79 12.88
CA LEU A 110 10.99 7.07 11.49
C LEU A 110 10.41 8.48 11.34
N PHE A 111 10.62 9.06 10.16
CA PHE A 111 10.02 10.34 9.83
C PHE A 111 8.53 10.17 9.48
N CYS A 112 7.64 10.82 10.22
CA CYS A 112 6.22 10.83 9.93
C CYS A 112 5.89 11.96 8.95
N LEU A 113 5.38 11.59 7.76
CA LEU A 113 4.93 12.52 6.73
C LEU A 113 3.40 12.56 6.71
N PRO A 114 2.77 13.70 7.09
CA PRO A 114 1.33 13.84 6.97
C PRO A 114 0.94 13.94 5.49
N ILE A 115 -0.05 13.15 5.08
CA ILE A 115 -0.56 13.14 3.70
C ILE A 115 -2.01 13.59 3.65
N ARG A 116 -2.44 14.09 2.50
CA ARG A 116 -3.84 14.37 2.17
C ARG A 116 -4.17 13.72 0.83
N PHE A 117 -5.42 13.34 0.65
CA PHE A 117 -5.92 12.92 -0.66
C PHE A 117 -6.01 14.15 -1.58
N ASP A 118 -5.65 13.96 -2.84
CA ASP A 118 -5.80 14.96 -3.90
C ASP A 118 -7.00 14.57 -4.78
N ASP A 119 -7.98 15.46 -4.88
CA ASP A 119 -9.18 15.27 -5.68
C ASP A 119 -8.95 15.60 -7.17
N GLY A 120 -7.82 16.23 -7.50
CA GLY A 120 -7.53 16.73 -8.84
C GLY A 120 -7.13 15.65 -9.86
N GLY A 121 -6.79 14.45 -9.40
CA GLY A 121 -6.32 13.36 -10.26
C GLY A 121 -5.02 13.69 -10.99
N THR A 122 -4.79 13.04 -12.13
CA THR A 122 -3.60 13.29 -12.97
C THR A 122 -3.67 14.65 -13.64
N ARG A 123 -2.63 15.47 -13.44
CA ARG A 123 -2.49 16.82 -14.05
C ARG A 123 -1.16 16.95 -14.76
N ILE A 124 -1.15 17.69 -15.89
CA ILE A 124 0.09 18.12 -16.52
C ILE A 124 0.66 19.25 -15.66
N THR A 125 1.78 19.00 -14.99
CA THR A 125 2.47 20.01 -14.18
C THR A 125 3.50 20.80 -14.94
N TYR A 126 3.99 20.23 -16.04
CA TYR A 126 4.94 20.87 -16.96
C TYR A 126 4.70 20.35 -18.37
N TYR A 127 4.68 21.26 -19.35
CA TYR A 127 4.62 20.96 -20.78
C TYR A 127 5.64 21.83 -21.51
N ASP A 128 6.64 21.21 -22.11
CA ASP A 128 7.58 21.87 -22.98
C ASP A 128 7.10 21.76 -24.43
N GLN A 129 6.91 22.91 -25.09
CA GLN A 129 6.53 22.90 -26.50
C GLN A 129 7.74 22.44 -27.32
N PRO A 130 7.56 21.51 -28.29
CA PRO A 130 8.63 21.18 -29.22
C PRO A 130 9.11 22.46 -29.93
N MET A 131 10.40 22.73 -29.87
CA MET A 131 10.97 23.81 -30.70
C MET A 131 10.76 23.47 -32.19
N GLU A 132 9.95 24.27 -32.89
CA GLU A 132 9.85 24.16 -34.33
C GLU A 132 11.21 24.65 -34.90
N PHE A 133 12.01 23.71 -35.34
CA PHE A 133 13.18 24.06 -36.17
C PHE A 133 12.64 24.50 -37.55
N THR A 134 12.44 25.79 -37.71
CA THR A 134 12.26 26.37 -39.05
C THR A 134 13.53 26.13 -39.87
N LYS A 135 13.36 25.38 -40.97
CA LYS A 135 14.42 25.16 -41.99
C LYS A 135 14.71 26.44 -42.74
#